data_6f0b929e441f7f00756baa7cec818f35
#
_entry.id   6f0b929e441f7f00756baa7cec818f35
#
_cell.length_a   1.000
_cell.length_b   1.000
_cell.length_c   1.000
_cell.angle_alpha   90.00
_cell.angle_beta   90.00
_cell.angle_gamma   90.00
#
_symmetry.space_group_name_H-M   'P 1'
#
loop_
_entity.id
_entity.type
_entity.pdbx_description
1 polymer ?
#
loop_
_entity_poly.entity_id
_entity_poly.type
_entity_poly.pdbx_seq_one_letter_code
_entity_poly.pdbx_strand_id
1 'polypeptide(L)'
;MASDDRPLALTLGDPSGIGPEIALAAWRLRGERGVPPFQLIGDPEFLEATAYRLGLSVPVAEVEPDDAVEVFARALPVLPLPSGAKVSATPGAPDTANAGAIVESITAAVDLVRSGAASAVVTNPIAKFVLTRVGFAHPGHTEFLAALAAREGREPPLPVMMLWSELLAVVPVTIHVALRRVPDLLTQELVERTARIVHADLRARFGLEAPRLVLSGLNPHAGESGTMGTEDRDVLAPAVAALRAEGIDIRGPLPADTLFHERARATYDVALAPTHDQALIPIKTLAFDEGVNVTLGLPFVRTSPDHGTAFDIAGKGVAKPDSLIAALRLAQRLAQRPANNVTPFPVLA
;
A
#
# COMPACT_ATOMS: atom_id res chain seq x y z
N MET A 1 -17.72 18.53 -9.46
CA MET A 1 -16.67 18.35 -8.43
C MET A 1 -15.37 18.83 -9.05
N ALA A 2 -14.65 19.76 -8.41
CA ALA A 2 -13.32 20.12 -8.89
C ALA A 2 -12.43 18.87 -8.79
N SER A 3 -11.74 18.55 -9.86
CA SER A 3 -10.70 17.52 -9.84
C SER A 3 -9.64 17.93 -8.82
N ASP A 4 -9.17 17.01 -8.01
CA ASP A 4 -7.99 17.27 -7.19
C ASP A 4 -6.79 17.23 -8.14
N ASP A 5 -6.36 18.42 -8.57
CA ASP A 5 -5.31 18.56 -9.58
C ASP A 5 -3.90 18.46 -8.98
N ARG A 6 -3.79 18.20 -7.66
CA ARG A 6 -2.49 18.04 -6.99
C ARG A 6 -1.79 16.76 -7.45
N PRO A 7 -0.44 16.78 -7.57
CA PRO A 7 0.31 15.60 -7.96
C PRO A 7 0.28 14.53 -6.85
N LEU A 8 0.57 13.29 -7.22
CA LEU A 8 0.89 12.24 -6.25
C LEU A 8 2.37 12.36 -5.84
N ALA A 9 2.68 12.05 -4.59
CA ALA A 9 4.06 11.98 -4.09
C ALA A 9 4.58 10.55 -4.22
N LEU A 10 5.48 10.30 -5.18
CA LEU A 10 6.13 9.00 -5.40
C LEU A 10 7.49 8.98 -4.73
N THR A 11 7.73 8.00 -3.84
CA THR A 11 9.04 7.86 -3.19
C THR A 11 10.09 7.25 -4.13
N LEU A 12 11.38 7.53 -3.87
CA LEU A 12 12.50 6.95 -4.61
C LEU A 12 12.51 5.41 -4.55
N GLY A 13 12.18 4.83 -3.40
CA GLY A 13 12.41 3.42 -3.12
C GLY A 13 13.88 3.10 -2.88
N ASP A 14 14.27 1.82 -2.95
CA ASP A 14 15.69 1.45 -2.96
C ASP A 14 16.28 1.73 -4.35
N PRO A 15 17.28 2.62 -4.46
CA PRO A 15 17.82 3.03 -5.76
C PRO A 15 18.58 1.92 -6.49
N SER A 16 19.00 0.86 -5.80
CA SER A 16 19.59 -0.33 -6.41
C SER A 16 18.55 -1.34 -6.92
N GLY A 17 17.26 -1.14 -6.60
CA GLY A 17 16.15 -1.97 -7.05
C GLY A 17 15.50 -1.45 -8.33
N ILE A 18 14.33 -2.02 -8.65
CA ILE A 18 13.57 -1.65 -9.87
C ILE A 18 12.75 -0.35 -9.71
N GLY A 19 12.64 0.23 -8.51
CA GLY A 19 11.84 1.43 -8.25
C GLY A 19 12.07 2.57 -9.25
N PRO A 20 13.32 3.05 -9.44
CA PRO A 20 13.63 4.08 -10.42
C PRO A 20 13.28 3.69 -11.86
N GLU A 21 13.55 2.43 -12.25
CA GLU A 21 13.28 1.90 -13.58
C GLU A 21 11.78 1.90 -13.91
N ILE A 22 10.95 1.39 -13.01
CA ILE A 22 9.49 1.34 -13.19
C ILE A 22 8.84 2.74 -13.12
N ALA A 23 9.41 3.68 -12.36
CA ALA A 23 8.95 5.07 -12.33
C ALA A 23 9.17 5.78 -13.67
N LEU A 24 10.36 5.64 -14.27
CA LEU A 24 10.68 6.13 -15.62
C LEU A 24 9.75 5.50 -16.67
N ALA A 25 9.54 4.18 -16.60
CA ALA A 25 8.66 3.46 -17.51
C ALA A 25 7.19 3.89 -17.35
N ALA A 26 6.70 4.09 -16.13
CA ALA A 26 5.35 4.57 -15.87
C ALA A 26 5.14 5.97 -16.46
N TRP A 27 6.10 6.90 -16.26
CA TRP A 27 6.02 8.23 -16.85
C TRP A 27 6.02 8.16 -18.38
N ARG A 28 6.86 7.34 -19.00
CA ARG A 28 6.91 7.16 -20.46
C ARG A 28 5.56 6.69 -21.02
N LEU A 29 4.86 5.81 -20.30
CA LEU A 29 3.57 5.26 -20.69
C LEU A 29 2.37 6.14 -20.27
N ARG A 30 2.60 7.36 -19.72
CA ARG A 30 1.55 8.17 -19.09
C ARG A 30 0.35 8.46 -19.97
N GLY A 31 0.59 8.81 -21.23
CA GLY A 31 -0.47 9.12 -22.18
C GLY A 31 -1.24 7.86 -22.60
N GLU A 32 -0.53 6.77 -22.90
CA GLU A 32 -1.12 5.50 -23.33
C GLU A 32 -1.92 4.81 -22.20
N ARG A 33 -1.34 4.83 -21.00
CA ARG A 33 -1.88 4.11 -19.84
C ARG A 33 -2.67 5.02 -18.89
N GLY A 34 -2.87 6.30 -19.22
CA GLY A 34 -3.59 7.25 -18.38
C GLY A 34 -3.02 7.34 -16.95
N VAL A 35 -1.69 7.46 -16.84
CA VAL A 35 -1.03 7.61 -15.54
C VAL A 35 -1.25 9.03 -15.04
N PRO A 36 -1.76 9.21 -13.81
CA PRO A 36 -2.00 10.54 -13.26
C PRO A 36 -0.68 11.28 -12.97
N PRO A 37 -0.72 12.63 -12.88
CA PRO A 37 0.44 13.41 -12.49
C PRO A 37 1.02 12.96 -11.14
N PHE A 38 2.32 12.69 -11.13
CA PHE A 38 3.10 12.41 -9.94
C PHE A 38 4.44 13.13 -9.99
N GLN A 39 5.01 13.44 -8.84
CA GLN A 39 6.39 13.88 -8.67
C GLN A 39 7.16 12.82 -7.92
N LEU A 40 8.36 12.50 -8.37
CA LEU A 40 9.25 11.57 -7.68
C LEU A 40 10.16 12.37 -6.73
N ILE A 41 10.25 11.94 -5.50
CA ILE A 41 11.12 12.59 -4.51
C ILE A 41 12.46 11.85 -4.47
N GLY A 42 13.53 12.50 -4.98
CA GLY A 42 14.82 11.84 -5.12
C GLY A 42 15.91 12.75 -5.70
N ASP A 43 16.91 12.16 -6.34
CA ASP A 43 18.00 12.88 -7.00
C ASP A 43 17.76 12.93 -8.52
N PRO A 44 17.56 14.12 -9.10
CA PRO A 44 17.33 14.28 -10.54
C PRO A 44 18.47 13.71 -11.40
N GLU A 45 19.73 13.97 -11.02
CA GLU A 45 20.91 13.49 -11.77
C GLU A 45 20.99 11.95 -11.80
N PHE A 46 20.65 11.31 -10.67
CA PHE A 46 20.58 9.85 -10.59
C PHE A 46 19.51 9.27 -11.52
N LEU A 47 18.35 9.92 -11.62
CA LEU A 47 17.27 9.46 -12.51
C LEU A 47 17.58 9.69 -13.98
N GLU A 48 18.22 10.81 -14.33
CA GLU A 48 18.73 11.05 -15.69
C GLU A 48 19.75 9.98 -16.09
N ALA A 49 20.73 9.70 -15.24
CA ALA A 49 21.73 8.67 -15.47
C ALA A 49 21.09 7.28 -15.59
N THR A 50 20.03 7.01 -14.82
CA THR A 50 19.27 5.76 -14.91
C THR A 50 18.51 5.64 -16.21
N ALA A 51 17.82 6.71 -16.67
CA ALA A 51 17.14 6.76 -17.96
C ALA A 51 18.14 6.52 -19.10
N TYR A 52 19.29 7.21 -19.07
CA TYR A 52 20.35 7.05 -20.08
C TYR A 52 20.86 5.60 -20.13
N ARG A 53 21.19 5.02 -18.99
CA ARG A 53 21.68 3.62 -18.89
C ARG A 53 20.69 2.61 -19.44
N LEU A 54 19.39 2.84 -19.25
CA LEU A 54 18.31 1.98 -19.73
C LEU A 54 17.92 2.25 -21.18
N GLY A 55 18.50 3.26 -21.85
CA GLY A 55 18.13 3.67 -23.20
C GLY A 55 16.70 4.24 -23.28
N LEU A 56 16.19 4.79 -22.17
CA LEU A 56 14.86 5.38 -22.12
C LEU A 56 14.91 6.87 -22.48
N SER A 57 14.11 7.25 -23.47
CA SER A 57 13.92 8.68 -23.84
C SER A 57 12.92 9.34 -22.86
N VAL A 58 13.34 9.52 -21.61
CA VAL A 58 12.56 10.17 -20.55
C VAL A 58 13.29 11.42 -20.09
N PRO A 59 12.83 12.62 -20.47
CA PRO A 59 13.34 13.86 -19.89
C PRO A 59 13.04 13.90 -18.40
N VAL A 60 14.01 14.27 -17.59
CA VAL A 60 13.86 14.51 -16.15
C VAL A 60 13.96 16.02 -15.92
N ALA A 61 13.14 16.56 -15.04
CA ALA A 61 13.18 17.95 -14.64
C ALA A 61 13.11 18.09 -13.12
N GLU A 62 14.04 18.84 -12.58
CA GLU A 62 13.96 19.29 -11.19
C GLU A 62 12.81 20.28 -11.04
N VAL A 63 12.00 20.14 -10.00
CA VAL A 63 10.81 20.96 -9.78
C VAL A 63 10.64 21.35 -8.31
N GLU A 64 9.93 22.45 -8.09
CA GLU A 64 9.25 22.70 -6.82
C GLU A 64 7.86 22.02 -6.83
N PRO A 65 7.24 21.75 -5.66
CA PRO A 65 5.99 21.01 -5.59
C PRO A 65 4.86 21.58 -6.46
N ASP A 66 4.74 22.90 -6.56
CA ASP A 66 3.67 23.59 -7.28
C ASP A 66 3.79 23.47 -8.81
N ASP A 67 4.99 23.20 -9.32
CA ASP A 67 5.27 23.10 -10.76
C ASP A 67 5.08 21.69 -11.31
N ALA A 68 4.97 20.68 -10.43
CA ALA A 68 5.03 19.27 -10.80
C ALA A 68 3.97 18.86 -11.83
N VAL A 69 2.75 19.35 -11.71
CA VAL A 69 1.63 18.98 -12.61
C VAL A 69 1.87 19.53 -14.02
N GLU A 70 2.31 20.80 -14.14
CA GLU A 70 2.61 21.40 -15.43
C GLU A 70 3.79 20.69 -16.12
N VAL A 71 4.84 20.41 -15.36
CA VAL A 71 6.05 19.74 -15.87
C VAL A 71 5.78 18.31 -16.30
N PHE A 72 4.86 17.59 -15.62
CA PHE A 72 4.57 16.19 -15.89
C PHE A 72 4.21 15.88 -17.36
N ALA A 73 3.61 16.82 -18.05
CA ALA A 73 3.26 16.64 -19.47
C ALA A 73 4.50 16.47 -20.37
N ARG A 74 5.64 17.14 -20.03
CA ARG A 74 6.84 17.22 -20.86
C ARG A 74 8.08 16.52 -20.30
N ALA A 75 8.16 16.34 -18.98
CA ALA A 75 9.27 15.68 -18.30
C ALA A 75 8.79 14.96 -17.04
N LEU A 76 9.56 13.97 -16.56
CA LEU A 76 9.35 13.40 -15.23
C LEU A 76 9.72 14.44 -14.18
N PRO A 77 8.76 14.97 -13.39
CA PRO A 77 9.08 15.94 -12.36
C PRO A 77 9.75 15.23 -11.18
N VAL A 78 10.91 15.73 -10.78
CA VAL A 78 11.66 15.20 -9.64
C VAL A 78 11.85 16.33 -8.63
N LEU A 79 11.31 16.13 -7.45
CA LEU A 79 11.54 16.99 -6.30
C LEU A 79 12.85 16.54 -5.60
N PRO A 80 13.87 17.40 -5.52
CA PRO A 80 15.11 17.06 -4.83
C PRO A 80 14.86 16.65 -3.37
N LEU A 81 15.73 15.79 -2.87
CA LEU A 81 15.72 15.47 -1.43
C LEU A 81 15.98 16.75 -0.61
N PRO A 82 15.24 17.02 0.47
CA PRO A 82 15.40 18.22 1.30
C PRO A 82 16.82 18.51 1.76
N SER A 83 17.62 17.47 2.01
CA SER A 83 19.04 17.60 2.38
C SER A 83 19.95 17.92 1.18
N GLY A 84 19.46 17.84 -0.05
CA GLY A 84 20.28 17.88 -1.25
C GLY A 84 21.18 16.65 -1.45
N ALA A 85 20.91 15.56 -0.73
CA ALA A 85 21.73 14.34 -0.80
C ALA A 85 21.74 13.76 -2.22
N LYS A 86 22.93 13.42 -2.69
CA LYS A 86 23.11 12.74 -3.97
C LYS A 86 23.00 11.23 -3.78
N VAL A 87 22.39 10.58 -4.77
CA VAL A 87 22.18 9.14 -4.80
C VAL A 87 23.19 8.49 -5.73
N SER A 88 23.89 7.47 -5.22
CA SER A 88 24.79 6.64 -6.02
C SER A 88 24.45 5.18 -5.80
N ALA A 89 24.00 4.49 -6.83
CA ALA A 89 23.58 3.11 -6.71
C ALA A 89 23.99 2.27 -7.93
N THR A 90 24.41 1.05 -7.65
CA THR A 90 24.61 0.01 -8.66
C THR A 90 23.36 -0.87 -8.68
N PRO A 91 22.70 -1.04 -9.84
CA PRO A 91 21.55 -1.92 -9.93
C PRO A 91 21.84 -3.33 -9.45
N GLY A 92 20.94 -3.88 -8.64
CA GLY A 92 21.10 -5.22 -8.07
C GLY A 92 22.05 -5.32 -6.86
N ALA A 93 22.76 -4.24 -6.51
CA ALA A 93 23.71 -4.21 -5.40
C ALA A 93 23.29 -3.16 -4.35
N PRO A 94 22.39 -3.52 -3.42
CA PRO A 94 21.90 -2.58 -2.41
C PRO A 94 23.01 -2.10 -1.47
N ASP A 95 23.03 -0.78 -1.22
CA ASP A 95 24.04 -0.12 -0.41
C ASP A 95 23.40 0.68 0.72
N THR A 96 23.92 0.52 1.94
CA THR A 96 23.50 1.24 3.12
C THR A 96 23.77 2.75 3.04
N ALA A 97 24.69 3.20 2.19
CA ALA A 97 24.96 4.61 1.94
C ALA A 97 23.69 5.37 1.46
N ASN A 98 22.77 4.69 0.80
CA ASN A 98 21.51 5.28 0.33
C ASN A 98 20.36 5.25 1.37
N ALA A 99 20.59 4.67 2.54
CA ALA A 99 19.53 4.52 3.54
C ALA A 99 18.93 5.87 4.00
N GLY A 100 19.77 6.89 4.16
CA GLY A 100 19.33 8.26 4.48
C GLY A 100 18.39 8.82 3.41
N ALA A 101 18.78 8.73 2.14
CA ALA A 101 17.99 9.19 1.00
C ALA A 101 16.64 8.46 0.90
N ILE A 102 16.61 7.15 1.16
CA ILE A 102 15.37 6.35 1.17
C ILE A 102 14.41 6.85 2.25
N VAL A 103 14.90 7.00 3.49
CA VAL A 103 14.10 7.47 4.64
C VAL A 103 13.60 8.90 4.42
N GLU A 104 14.47 9.78 3.93
CA GLU A 104 14.15 11.17 3.65
C GLU A 104 13.08 11.30 2.56
N SER A 105 13.19 10.53 1.48
CA SER A 105 12.19 10.48 0.41
C SER A 105 10.79 10.08 0.93
N ILE A 106 10.71 9.09 1.83
CA ILE A 106 9.46 8.67 2.44
C ILE A 106 8.89 9.78 3.35
N THR A 107 9.74 10.39 4.16
CA THR A 107 9.36 11.46 5.08
C THR A 107 8.83 12.66 4.31
N ALA A 108 9.54 13.11 3.29
CA ALA A 108 9.13 14.22 2.43
C ALA A 108 7.81 13.94 1.71
N ALA A 109 7.58 12.70 1.24
CA ALA A 109 6.31 12.32 0.63
C ALA A 109 5.12 12.48 1.59
N VAL A 110 5.29 12.08 2.86
CA VAL A 110 4.27 12.26 3.90
C VAL A 110 4.05 13.73 4.21
N ASP A 111 5.12 14.53 4.30
CA ASP A 111 5.04 15.96 4.58
C ASP A 111 4.33 16.73 3.47
N LEU A 112 4.56 16.39 2.20
CA LEU A 112 3.85 16.95 1.05
C LEU A 112 2.34 16.68 1.11
N VAL A 113 1.94 15.48 1.52
CA VAL A 113 0.51 15.17 1.66
C VAL A 113 -0.10 15.86 2.88
N ARG A 114 0.64 15.95 3.98
CA ARG A 114 0.18 16.66 5.20
C ARG A 114 0.05 18.16 5.01
N SER A 115 0.94 18.77 4.24
CA SER A 115 0.85 20.20 3.87
C SER A 115 -0.21 20.49 2.81
N GLY A 116 -0.71 19.46 2.12
CA GLY A 116 -1.64 19.61 1.01
C GLY A 116 -0.98 19.89 -0.34
N ALA A 117 0.36 19.82 -0.46
CA ALA A 117 1.09 19.98 -1.71
C ALA A 117 1.01 18.73 -2.62
N ALA A 118 0.68 17.56 -2.05
CA ALA A 118 0.39 16.35 -2.81
C ALA A 118 -0.94 15.74 -2.34
N SER A 119 -1.57 14.92 -3.19
CA SER A 119 -2.88 14.33 -2.92
C SER A 119 -2.81 12.96 -2.24
N ALA A 120 -1.77 12.18 -2.48
CA ALA A 120 -1.54 10.87 -1.88
C ALA A 120 -0.06 10.48 -1.92
N VAL A 121 0.33 9.54 -1.06
CA VAL A 121 1.65 8.89 -1.07
C VAL A 121 1.59 7.62 -1.90
N VAL A 122 2.50 7.48 -2.86
CA VAL A 122 2.77 6.22 -3.56
C VAL A 122 4.20 5.81 -3.27
N THR A 123 4.44 4.58 -2.81
CA THR A 123 5.79 4.20 -2.42
C THR A 123 6.38 3.15 -3.33
N ASN A 124 7.56 3.41 -3.85
CA ASN A 124 8.39 2.40 -4.49
C ASN A 124 8.93 1.40 -3.46
N PRO A 125 9.28 0.17 -3.88
CA PRO A 125 9.79 -0.86 -2.99
C PRO A 125 11.11 -0.49 -2.31
N ILE A 126 11.26 -0.88 -1.05
CA ILE A 126 12.49 -0.70 -0.26
C ILE A 126 13.02 -2.04 0.24
N ALA A 127 14.32 -2.12 0.46
CA ALA A 127 14.96 -3.26 1.10
C ALA A 127 15.10 -3.04 2.61
N LYS A 128 14.26 -3.71 3.40
CA LYS A 128 14.25 -3.57 4.85
C LYS A 128 15.64 -3.79 5.49
N PHE A 129 16.38 -4.81 5.01
CA PHE A 129 17.70 -5.14 5.57
C PHE A 129 18.73 -4.02 5.37
N VAL A 130 18.62 -3.21 4.32
CA VAL A 130 19.47 -2.04 4.09
C VAL A 130 19.25 -1.02 5.21
N LEU A 131 18.00 -0.71 5.50
CA LEU A 131 17.62 0.25 6.55
C LEU A 131 17.95 -0.25 7.96
N THR A 132 17.71 -1.54 8.24
CA THR A 132 17.98 -2.14 9.55
C THR A 132 19.47 -2.07 9.90
N ARG A 133 20.37 -2.21 8.92
CA ARG A 133 21.83 -2.13 9.13
C ARG A 133 22.31 -0.75 9.60
N VAL A 134 21.56 0.30 9.32
CA VAL A 134 21.89 1.67 9.77
C VAL A 134 21.05 2.11 10.97
N GLY A 135 20.41 1.18 11.67
CA GLY A 135 19.69 1.47 12.90
C GLY A 135 18.24 1.96 12.70
N PHE A 136 17.64 1.72 11.53
CA PHE A 136 16.24 2.03 11.31
C PHE A 136 15.35 1.22 12.28
N ALA A 137 14.64 1.94 13.15
CA ALA A 137 13.96 1.37 14.32
C ALA A 137 12.60 0.70 14.01
N HIS A 138 12.06 0.86 12.78
CA HIS A 138 10.73 0.38 12.46
C HIS A 138 10.77 -1.03 11.83
N PRO A 139 9.77 -1.89 12.14
CA PRO A 139 9.71 -3.26 11.60
C PRO A 139 9.60 -3.31 10.08
N GLY A 140 8.98 -2.30 9.47
CA GLY A 140 8.78 -2.20 8.03
C GLY A 140 8.36 -0.82 7.55
N HIS A 141 8.06 -0.74 6.25
CA HIS A 141 7.62 0.48 5.58
C HIS A 141 6.29 0.99 6.13
N THR A 142 5.36 0.08 6.37
CA THR A 142 4.01 0.37 6.84
C THR A 142 4.01 0.94 8.27
N GLU A 143 4.81 0.36 9.17
CA GLU A 143 4.96 0.84 10.54
C GLU A 143 5.67 2.20 10.60
N PHE A 144 6.63 2.43 9.69
CA PHE A 144 7.26 3.74 9.56
C PHE A 144 6.28 4.81 9.10
N LEU A 145 5.45 4.52 8.10
CA LEU A 145 4.39 5.44 7.66
C LEU A 145 3.38 5.71 8.76
N ALA A 146 3.03 4.70 9.56
CA ALA A 146 2.15 4.89 10.72
C ALA A 146 2.80 5.79 11.79
N ALA A 147 4.11 5.64 12.02
CA ALA A 147 4.86 6.52 12.93
C ALA A 147 4.89 7.96 12.42
N LEU A 148 5.15 8.19 11.12
CA LEU A 148 5.09 9.51 10.49
C LEU A 148 3.66 10.10 10.51
N ALA A 149 2.63 9.24 10.47
CA ALA A 149 1.24 9.64 10.55
C ALA A 149 0.79 10.01 11.98
N ALA A 150 1.54 9.63 12.99
CA ALA A 150 1.22 9.92 14.38
C ALA A 150 1.17 11.43 14.62
N ARG A 151 0.17 11.88 15.40
CA ARG A 151 0.13 13.24 15.92
C ARG A 151 0.92 13.30 17.20
N GLU A 152 1.53 14.45 17.48
CA GLU A 152 2.27 14.66 18.70
C GLU A 152 1.44 14.29 19.94
N GLY A 153 1.98 13.44 20.81
CA GLY A 153 1.32 12.95 22.01
C GLY A 153 0.25 11.87 21.82
N ARG A 154 0.12 11.31 20.60
CA ARG A 154 -0.81 10.18 20.32
C ARG A 154 -0.06 8.96 19.82
N GLU A 155 -0.59 7.78 20.11
CA GLU A 155 -0.08 6.55 19.54
C GLU A 155 -0.25 6.54 18.00
N PRO A 156 0.69 5.91 17.27
CA PRO A 156 0.53 5.70 15.84
C PRO A 156 -0.76 4.94 15.51
N PRO A 157 -1.44 5.29 14.42
CA PRO A 157 -2.60 4.53 13.97
C PRO A 157 -2.19 3.08 13.66
N LEU A 158 -3.12 2.13 13.86
CA LEU A 158 -2.93 0.75 13.42
C LEU A 158 -3.03 0.69 11.89
N PRO A 159 -1.93 0.42 11.17
CA PRO A 159 -2.00 0.28 9.72
C PRO A 159 -2.54 -1.11 9.37
N VAL A 160 -3.48 -1.17 8.45
CA VAL A 160 -4.04 -2.42 7.93
C VAL A 160 -3.66 -2.58 6.47
N MET A 161 -3.02 -3.70 6.14
CA MET A 161 -2.66 -4.04 4.78
C MET A 161 -3.89 -4.56 4.02
N MET A 162 -4.21 -3.97 2.90
CA MET A 162 -5.17 -4.50 1.93
C MET A 162 -4.48 -4.68 0.59
N LEU A 163 -4.63 -5.84 -0.01
CA LEU A 163 -4.33 -6.03 -1.42
C LEU A 163 -5.60 -5.83 -2.23
N TRP A 164 -5.48 -4.99 -3.23
CA TRP A 164 -6.61 -4.57 -4.06
C TRP A 164 -6.34 -4.80 -5.55
N SER A 165 -7.37 -5.25 -6.25
CA SER A 165 -7.49 -5.22 -7.71
C SER A 165 -8.96 -5.00 -8.08
N GLU A 166 -9.26 -4.73 -9.36
CA GLU A 166 -10.66 -4.64 -9.81
C GLU A 166 -11.43 -5.97 -9.64
N LEU A 167 -10.73 -7.10 -9.51
CA LEU A 167 -11.33 -8.42 -9.40
C LEU A 167 -11.56 -8.89 -7.97
N LEU A 168 -10.76 -8.40 -7.02
CA LEU A 168 -10.76 -8.88 -5.63
C LEU A 168 -10.02 -7.89 -4.73
N ALA A 169 -10.57 -7.64 -3.54
CA ALA A 169 -9.86 -6.99 -2.44
C ALA A 169 -9.79 -7.93 -1.23
N VAL A 170 -8.61 -8.06 -0.62
CA VAL A 170 -8.35 -8.96 0.51
C VAL A 170 -7.52 -8.27 1.59
N VAL A 171 -7.79 -8.65 2.84
CA VAL A 171 -7.09 -8.15 4.02
C VAL A 171 -6.61 -9.33 4.86
N PRO A 172 -5.30 -9.59 4.95
CA PRO A 172 -4.77 -10.55 5.92
C PRO A 172 -4.83 -9.95 7.33
N VAL A 173 -5.45 -10.66 8.27
CA VAL A 173 -5.52 -10.25 9.67
C VAL A 173 -4.17 -10.44 10.36
N THR A 174 -3.48 -11.55 10.07
CA THR A 174 -2.08 -11.77 10.46
C THR A 174 -1.19 -11.77 9.23
N ILE A 175 -0.06 -11.04 9.31
CA ILE A 175 0.91 -10.88 8.22
C ILE A 175 2.30 -11.30 8.70
N HIS A 176 3.14 -11.79 7.79
CA HIS A 176 4.59 -12.04 7.99
C HIS A 176 4.95 -12.80 9.30
N VAL A 177 4.08 -13.68 9.74
CA VAL A 177 4.29 -14.52 10.93
C VAL A 177 4.30 -16.00 10.54
N ALA A 178 5.07 -16.80 11.27
CA ALA A 178 5.07 -18.25 11.06
C ALA A 178 3.66 -18.81 11.30
N LEU A 179 3.19 -19.70 10.43
CA LEU A 179 1.84 -20.26 10.48
C LEU A 179 1.46 -20.80 11.87
N ARG A 180 2.41 -21.48 12.56
CA ARG A 180 2.22 -22.01 13.93
C ARG A 180 1.94 -20.95 14.98
N ARG A 181 2.24 -19.66 14.70
CA ARG A 181 2.00 -18.54 15.62
C ARG A 181 0.67 -17.84 15.38
N VAL A 182 0.02 -18.15 14.25
CA VAL A 182 -1.24 -17.52 13.88
C VAL A 182 -2.32 -17.73 14.95
N PRO A 183 -2.57 -18.93 15.47
CA PRO A 183 -3.59 -19.14 16.51
C PRO A 183 -3.35 -18.31 17.77
N ASP A 184 -2.09 -18.10 18.18
CA ASP A 184 -1.72 -17.30 19.35
C ASP A 184 -1.94 -15.80 19.17
N LEU A 185 -1.81 -15.32 17.93
CA LEU A 185 -1.90 -13.90 17.58
C LEU A 185 -3.30 -13.49 17.13
N LEU A 186 -4.10 -14.44 16.65
CA LEU A 186 -5.44 -14.22 16.14
C LEU A 186 -6.43 -14.06 17.29
N THR A 187 -6.56 -12.84 17.78
CA THR A 187 -7.51 -12.52 18.86
C THR A 187 -8.80 -11.92 18.31
N GLN A 188 -9.90 -12.03 19.05
CA GLN A 188 -11.16 -11.37 18.72
C GLN A 188 -10.96 -9.86 18.52
N GLU A 189 -10.22 -9.21 19.41
CA GLU A 189 -9.91 -7.77 19.34
C GLU A 189 -9.17 -7.40 18.04
N LEU A 190 -8.16 -8.19 17.62
CA LEU A 190 -7.42 -7.93 16.40
C LEU A 190 -8.32 -8.01 15.17
N VAL A 191 -9.20 -9.03 15.11
CA VAL A 191 -10.17 -9.19 14.01
C VAL A 191 -11.13 -8.01 13.97
N GLU A 192 -11.69 -7.61 15.11
CA GLU A 192 -12.64 -6.50 15.21
C GLU A 192 -11.98 -5.16 14.82
N ARG A 193 -10.81 -4.85 15.35
CA ARG A 193 -10.08 -3.63 15.02
C ARG A 193 -9.76 -3.57 13.53
N THR A 194 -9.27 -4.66 12.95
CA THR A 194 -9.00 -4.76 11.52
C THR A 194 -10.26 -4.51 10.69
N ALA A 195 -11.37 -5.18 11.01
CA ALA A 195 -12.62 -5.03 10.27
C ALA A 195 -13.21 -3.62 10.38
N ARG A 196 -13.15 -2.96 11.55
CA ARG A 196 -13.60 -1.57 11.73
C ARG A 196 -12.79 -0.60 10.87
N ILE A 197 -11.45 -0.75 10.80
CA ILE A 197 -10.58 0.07 9.95
C ILE A 197 -10.93 -0.14 8.48
N VAL A 198 -11.06 -1.41 8.05
CA VAL A 198 -11.46 -1.75 6.68
C VAL A 198 -12.80 -1.11 6.33
N HIS A 199 -13.82 -1.32 7.16
CA HIS A 199 -15.15 -0.75 6.93
C HIS A 199 -15.14 0.77 6.83
N ALA A 200 -14.40 1.45 7.72
CA ALA A 200 -14.30 2.90 7.72
C ALA A 200 -13.62 3.44 6.44
N ASP A 201 -12.51 2.86 6.03
CA ASP A 201 -11.78 3.29 4.82
C ASP A 201 -12.53 2.93 3.52
N LEU A 202 -13.24 1.82 3.49
CA LEU A 202 -14.11 1.47 2.36
C LEU A 202 -15.21 2.53 2.16
N ARG A 203 -15.79 3.02 3.23
CA ARG A 203 -16.77 4.11 3.17
C ARG A 203 -16.14 5.44 2.77
N ALA A 204 -15.09 5.83 3.48
CA ALA A 204 -14.51 7.16 3.36
C ALA A 204 -13.76 7.37 2.04
N ARG A 205 -13.01 6.35 1.58
CA ARG A 205 -12.08 6.48 0.45
C ARG A 205 -12.54 5.72 -0.79
N PHE A 206 -13.11 4.51 -0.61
CA PHE A 206 -13.65 3.76 -1.75
C PHE A 206 -15.08 4.21 -2.09
N GLY A 207 -15.76 4.96 -1.20
CA GLY A 207 -17.08 5.53 -1.41
C GLY A 207 -18.19 4.49 -1.41
N LEU A 208 -18.00 3.39 -0.71
CA LEU A 208 -19.03 2.38 -0.51
C LEU A 208 -19.90 2.81 0.69
N GLU A 209 -21.17 3.12 0.45
CA GLU A 209 -22.09 3.53 1.52
C GLU A 209 -22.32 2.41 2.54
N ALA A 210 -22.45 1.18 2.06
CA ALA A 210 -22.70 -0.02 2.84
C ALA A 210 -21.72 -1.14 2.42
N PRO A 211 -20.44 -1.09 2.87
CA PRO A 211 -19.45 -2.10 2.51
C PRO A 211 -19.82 -3.48 3.05
N ARG A 212 -19.76 -4.48 2.17
CA ARG A 212 -20.04 -5.88 2.51
C ARG A 212 -18.73 -6.60 2.74
N LEU A 213 -18.51 -7.03 3.97
CA LEU A 213 -17.31 -7.75 4.38
C LEU A 213 -17.58 -9.24 4.49
N VAL A 214 -16.56 -10.06 4.23
CA VAL A 214 -16.57 -11.47 4.60
C VAL A 214 -15.31 -11.81 5.38
N LEU A 215 -15.43 -12.72 6.34
CA LEU A 215 -14.29 -13.27 7.08
C LEU A 215 -14.16 -14.74 6.73
N SER A 216 -13.00 -15.16 6.20
CA SER A 216 -12.73 -16.59 5.99
C SER A 216 -12.42 -17.28 7.33
N GLY A 217 -12.70 -18.56 7.41
CA GLY A 217 -12.28 -19.39 8.51
C GLY A 217 -10.75 -19.59 8.54
N LEU A 218 -10.22 -19.84 9.74
CA LEU A 218 -8.83 -20.25 9.93
C LEU A 218 -8.64 -21.71 9.54
N ASN A 219 -9.54 -22.55 10.01
CA ASN A 219 -9.45 -24.00 9.87
C ASN A 219 -10.25 -24.50 8.65
N PRO A 220 -9.96 -25.71 8.11
CA PRO A 220 -10.76 -26.33 7.07
C PRO A 220 -12.25 -26.33 7.44
N HIS A 221 -13.12 -26.04 6.45
CA HIS A 221 -14.58 -25.94 6.65
C HIS A 221 -15.00 -24.99 7.78
N ALA A 222 -14.20 -23.96 8.07
CA ALA A 222 -14.40 -23.02 9.18
C ALA A 222 -14.57 -23.75 10.53
N GLY A 223 -13.70 -24.76 10.75
CA GLY A 223 -13.64 -25.52 12.00
C GLY A 223 -14.73 -26.56 12.19
N GLU A 224 -15.72 -26.68 11.28
CA GLU A 224 -16.83 -27.65 11.33
C GLU A 224 -17.39 -27.85 12.77
N SER A 225 -17.90 -26.77 13.34
CA SER A 225 -18.42 -26.72 14.71
C SER A 225 -17.42 -27.10 15.82
N GLY A 226 -16.11 -26.94 15.56
CA GLY A 226 -15.04 -27.21 16.51
C GLY A 226 -14.38 -28.59 16.36
N THR A 227 -14.77 -29.38 15.37
CA THR A 227 -14.17 -30.73 15.15
C THR A 227 -12.80 -30.63 14.47
N MET A 228 -12.53 -29.53 13.73
CA MET A 228 -11.27 -29.27 13.04
C MET A 228 -10.53 -28.04 13.61
N GLY A 229 -10.65 -27.79 14.89
CA GLY A 229 -10.11 -26.61 15.57
C GLY A 229 -11.23 -25.74 16.12
N THR A 230 -10.93 -24.96 17.14
CA THR A 230 -11.96 -24.19 17.87
C THR A 230 -11.87 -22.69 17.61
N GLU A 231 -10.82 -22.20 16.97
CA GLU A 231 -10.54 -20.78 16.76
C GLU A 231 -11.66 -20.08 15.96
N ASP A 232 -12.25 -20.80 15.01
CA ASP A 232 -13.38 -20.28 14.22
C ASP A 232 -14.60 -20.04 15.10
N ARG A 233 -14.90 -20.96 16.03
CA ARG A 233 -16.00 -20.86 16.99
C ARG A 233 -15.71 -19.89 18.13
N ASP A 234 -14.49 -19.95 18.69
CA ASP A 234 -14.16 -19.30 19.97
C ASP A 234 -13.60 -17.88 19.78
N VAL A 235 -13.09 -17.55 18.57
CA VAL A 235 -12.48 -16.24 18.23
C VAL A 235 -13.21 -15.55 17.09
N LEU A 236 -13.34 -16.21 15.92
CA LEU A 236 -13.82 -15.54 14.72
C LEU A 236 -15.34 -15.30 14.74
N ALA A 237 -16.13 -16.28 15.17
CA ALA A 237 -17.58 -16.14 15.24
C ALA A 237 -18.03 -15.06 16.26
N PRO A 238 -17.44 -14.95 17.46
CA PRO A 238 -17.70 -13.85 18.39
C PRO A 238 -17.35 -12.49 17.82
N ALA A 239 -16.20 -12.35 17.10
CA ALA A 239 -15.82 -11.10 16.44
C ALA A 239 -16.87 -10.68 15.39
N VAL A 240 -17.32 -11.62 14.56
CA VAL A 240 -18.37 -11.35 13.56
C VAL A 240 -19.68 -10.92 14.24
N ALA A 241 -20.05 -11.56 15.32
CA ALA A 241 -21.26 -11.21 16.07
C ALA A 241 -21.18 -9.79 16.67
N ALA A 242 -20.04 -9.42 17.26
CA ALA A 242 -19.80 -8.10 17.81
C ALA A 242 -19.87 -7.01 16.70
N LEU A 243 -19.19 -7.22 15.57
CA LEU A 243 -19.20 -6.28 14.44
C LEU A 243 -20.59 -6.08 13.84
N ARG A 244 -21.38 -7.14 13.74
CA ARG A 244 -22.78 -7.06 13.31
C ARG A 244 -23.66 -6.26 14.27
N ALA A 245 -23.42 -6.40 15.56
CA ALA A 245 -24.14 -5.62 16.57
C ALA A 245 -23.83 -4.10 16.46
N GLU A 246 -22.66 -3.75 15.90
CA GLU A 246 -22.29 -2.37 15.57
C GLU A 246 -22.86 -1.87 14.23
N GLY A 247 -23.57 -2.73 13.50
CA GLY A 247 -24.18 -2.38 12.19
C GLY A 247 -23.23 -2.57 11.00
N ILE A 248 -22.09 -3.27 11.16
CA ILE A 248 -21.20 -3.61 10.07
C ILE A 248 -21.72 -4.85 9.35
N ASP A 249 -21.94 -4.76 8.03
CA ASP A 249 -22.31 -5.91 7.20
C ASP A 249 -21.10 -6.82 7.01
N ILE A 250 -20.96 -7.81 7.88
CA ILE A 250 -19.90 -8.83 7.83
C ILE A 250 -20.49 -10.21 7.96
N ARG A 251 -20.02 -11.14 7.14
CA ARG A 251 -20.39 -12.56 7.18
C ARG A 251 -19.19 -13.42 7.46
N GLY A 252 -19.37 -14.51 8.17
CA GLY A 252 -18.31 -15.47 8.48
C GLY A 252 -18.41 -16.03 9.89
N PRO A 253 -17.41 -16.85 10.32
CA PRO A 253 -16.37 -17.39 9.45
C PRO A 253 -16.92 -18.31 8.36
N LEU A 254 -16.41 -18.20 7.12
CA LEU A 254 -16.82 -19.01 5.96
C LEU A 254 -15.64 -19.89 5.50
N PRO A 255 -15.89 -21.09 4.93
CA PRO A 255 -14.81 -21.90 4.38
C PRO A 255 -13.99 -21.14 3.33
N ALA A 256 -12.67 -21.06 3.53
CA ALA A 256 -11.78 -20.26 2.68
C ALA A 256 -11.72 -20.80 1.24
N ASP A 257 -11.80 -22.11 1.03
CA ASP A 257 -11.75 -22.79 -0.26
C ASP A 257 -12.93 -22.46 -1.20
N THR A 258 -14.06 -22.02 -0.64
CA THR A 258 -15.28 -21.69 -1.41
C THR A 258 -15.52 -20.18 -1.52
N LEU A 259 -14.61 -19.34 -1.02
CA LEU A 259 -14.86 -17.91 -0.89
C LEU A 259 -14.47 -17.09 -2.13
N PHE A 260 -13.50 -17.55 -2.92
CA PHE A 260 -12.84 -16.71 -3.93
C PHE A 260 -13.24 -16.96 -5.37
N HIS A 261 -14.18 -17.88 -5.65
CA HIS A 261 -14.73 -18.08 -7.01
C HIS A 261 -15.63 -16.89 -7.40
N GLU A 262 -15.84 -16.68 -8.68
CA GLU A 262 -16.54 -15.52 -9.26
C GLU A 262 -17.89 -15.21 -8.59
N ARG A 263 -18.75 -16.21 -8.45
CA ARG A 263 -20.07 -16.03 -7.83
C ARG A 263 -19.99 -15.63 -6.36
N ALA A 264 -18.99 -16.13 -5.61
CA ALA A 264 -18.79 -15.73 -4.23
C ALA A 264 -18.31 -14.27 -4.17
N ARG A 265 -17.32 -13.89 -4.98
CA ARG A 265 -16.78 -12.52 -5.05
C ARG A 265 -17.84 -11.45 -5.36
N ALA A 266 -18.84 -11.78 -6.16
CA ALA A 266 -19.96 -10.89 -6.45
C ALA A 266 -20.83 -10.55 -5.22
N THR A 267 -20.67 -11.26 -4.10
CA THR A 267 -21.51 -11.10 -2.90
C THR A 267 -20.86 -10.26 -1.78
N TYR A 268 -19.62 -9.82 -1.94
CA TYR A 268 -18.91 -9.00 -0.98
C TYR A 268 -17.97 -8.00 -1.68
N ASP A 269 -17.48 -7.04 -0.94
CA ASP A 269 -16.56 -6.02 -1.43
C ASP A 269 -15.12 -6.27 -0.98
N VAL A 270 -14.93 -6.84 0.23
CA VAL A 270 -13.60 -7.21 0.76
C VAL A 270 -13.70 -8.51 1.55
N ALA A 271 -12.70 -9.37 1.37
CA ALA A 271 -12.52 -10.58 2.19
C ALA A 271 -11.38 -10.39 3.20
N LEU A 272 -11.68 -10.56 4.48
CA LEU A 272 -10.69 -10.69 5.53
C LEU A 272 -10.28 -12.15 5.65
N ALA A 273 -8.98 -12.42 5.80
CA ALA A 273 -8.47 -13.77 5.96
C ALA A 273 -7.53 -13.86 7.18
N PRO A 274 -7.67 -14.86 8.04
CA PRO A 274 -6.82 -15.03 9.20
C PRO A 274 -5.33 -15.07 8.92
N THR A 275 -4.93 -15.67 7.78
CA THR A 275 -3.52 -15.85 7.40
C THR A 275 -3.15 -15.08 6.14
N HIS A 276 -1.86 -14.77 6.01
CA HIS A 276 -1.27 -14.13 4.84
C HIS A 276 -1.61 -14.89 3.54
N ASP A 277 -1.37 -16.18 3.47
CA ASP A 277 -1.52 -16.93 2.22
C ASP A 277 -2.99 -17.15 1.81
N GLN A 278 -3.92 -17.26 2.78
CA GLN A 278 -5.36 -17.28 2.47
C GLN A 278 -5.82 -16.00 1.77
N ALA A 279 -5.21 -14.85 2.09
CA ALA A 279 -5.49 -13.59 1.41
C ALA A 279 -4.74 -13.48 0.08
N LEU A 280 -3.43 -13.76 0.07
CA LEU A 280 -2.57 -13.40 -1.05
C LEU A 280 -2.64 -14.38 -2.22
N ILE A 281 -2.80 -15.67 -1.97
CA ILE A 281 -2.89 -16.66 -3.05
C ILE A 281 -4.06 -16.34 -4.01
N PRO A 282 -5.29 -16.09 -3.55
CA PRO A 282 -6.39 -15.80 -4.45
C PRO A 282 -6.17 -14.54 -5.30
N ILE A 283 -5.75 -13.44 -4.70
CA ILE A 283 -5.59 -12.20 -5.45
C ILE A 283 -4.42 -12.28 -6.42
N LYS A 284 -3.30 -12.91 -6.03
CA LYS A 284 -2.16 -13.10 -6.93
C LYS A 284 -2.44 -14.09 -8.05
N THR A 285 -3.34 -15.03 -7.85
CA THR A 285 -3.84 -15.92 -8.92
C THR A 285 -4.68 -15.16 -9.94
N LEU A 286 -5.48 -14.20 -9.48
CA LEU A 286 -6.41 -13.45 -10.33
C LEU A 286 -5.80 -12.21 -10.99
N ALA A 287 -4.90 -11.52 -10.31
CA ALA A 287 -4.41 -10.18 -10.70
C ALA A 287 -2.94 -9.97 -10.31
N PHE A 288 -2.03 -10.83 -10.76
CA PHE A 288 -0.62 -10.80 -10.38
C PHE A 288 0.08 -9.50 -10.77
N ASP A 289 -0.13 -9.02 -12.00
CA ASP A 289 0.55 -7.83 -12.53
C ASP A 289 -0.14 -6.50 -12.10
N GLU A 290 -1.40 -6.54 -11.65
CA GLU A 290 -2.21 -5.35 -11.36
C GLU A 290 -2.56 -5.19 -9.85
N GLY A 291 -2.05 -6.09 -9.03
CA GLY A 291 -2.24 -6.02 -7.59
C GLY A 291 -1.64 -4.75 -7.00
N VAL A 292 -2.40 -4.08 -6.14
CA VAL A 292 -1.99 -2.87 -5.43
C VAL A 292 -2.04 -3.12 -3.93
N ASN A 293 -0.97 -2.80 -3.23
CA ASN A 293 -0.97 -2.77 -1.78
C ASN A 293 -1.47 -1.40 -1.31
N VAL A 294 -2.55 -1.39 -0.55
CA VAL A 294 -3.15 -0.21 0.07
C VAL A 294 -2.95 -0.30 1.58
N THR A 295 -2.45 0.77 2.20
CA THR A 295 -2.40 0.85 3.67
C THR A 295 -3.62 1.61 4.16
N LEU A 296 -4.53 0.91 4.81
CA LEU A 296 -5.71 1.47 5.45
C LEU A 296 -5.38 1.95 6.88
N GLY A 297 -6.25 2.79 7.44
CA GLY A 297 -6.11 3.31 8.80
C GLY A 297 -5.17 4.51 8.95
N LEU A 298 -4.42 4.91 7.90
CA LEU A 298 -3.61 6.12 7.90
C LEU A 298 -4.49 7.36 7.67
N PRO A 299 -4.11 8.57 8.15
CA PRO A 299 -4.86 9.80 7.91
C PRO A 299 -4.73 10.32 6.46
N PHE A 300 -3.95 9.67 5.63
CA PHE A 300 -3.75 9.98 4.20
C PHE A 300 -3.82 8.69 3.36
N VAL A 301 -4.04 8.85 2.06
CA VAL A 301 -4.02 7.74 1.11
C VAL A 301 -2.60 7.28 0.89
N ARG A 302 -2.36 5.97 1.06
CA ARG A 302 -1.09 5.35 0.67
C ARG A 302 -1.32 4.09 -0.14
N THR A 303 -0.67 4.03 -1.30
CA THR A 303 -0.61 2.85 -2.16
C THR A 303 0.83 2.47 -2.50
N SER A 304 1.03 1.25 -2.93
CA SER A 304 2.30 0.79 -3.50
C SER A 304 2.09 -0.38 -4.45
N PRO A 305 3.04 -0.63 -5.38
CA PRO A 305 3.06 -1.89 -6.10
C PRO A 305 3.17 -3.08 -5.13
N ASP A 306 2.64 -4.23 -5.55
CA ASP A 306 2.62 -5.48 -4.77
C ASP A 306 3.79 -6.40 -5.13
N HIS A 307 4.98 -5.82 -5.27
CA HIS A 307 6.24 -6.54 -5.47
C HIS A 307 7.38 -5.86 -4.69
N GLY A 308 8.48 -6.57 -4.51
CA GLY A 308 9.67 -6.06 -3.85
C GLY A 308 10.63 -5.32 -4.77
N THR A 309 11.84 -5.12 -4.29
CA THR A 309 12.94 -4.42 -4.99
C THR A 309 13.47 -5.15 -6.22
N ALA A 310 13.25 -6.47 -6.33
CA ALA A 310 13.61 -7.31 -7.47
C ALA A 310 15.04 -7.04 -7.99
N PHE A 311 16.02 -7.11 -7.09
CA PHE A 311 17.42 -6.80 -7.37
C PHE A 311 18.03 -7.62 -8.50
N ASP A 312 17.55 -8.84 -8.70
CA ASP A 312 17.98 -9.76 -9.74
C ASP A 312 17.72 -9.27 -11.17
N ILE A 313 16.69 -8.43 -11.35
CA ILE A 313 16.33 -7.84 -12.65
C ILE A 313 16.58 -6.33 -12.74
N ALA A 314 17.01 -5.69 -11.66
CA ALA A 314 17.23 -4.24 -11.63
C ALA A 314 18.29 -3.81 -12.67
N GLY A 315 18.01 -2.73 -13.40
CA GLY A 315 18.87 -2.16 -14.43
C GLY A 315 18.94 -2.93 -15.74
N LYS A 316 18.11 -3.98 -15.90
CA LYS A 316 18.05 -4.77 -17.13
C LYS A 316 16.98 -4.30 -18.13
N GLY A 317 16.15 -3.34 -17.80
CA GLY A 317 15.09 -2.82 -18.68
C GLY A 317 13.94 -3.81 -18.91
N VAL A 318 13.79 -4.81 -18.04
CA VAL A 318 12.74 -5.85 -18.15
C VAL A 318 11.67 -5.77 -17.08
N ALA A 319 11.83 -4.88 -16.10
CA ALA A 319 10.86 -4.68 -15.04
C ALA A 319 9.57 -4.06 -15.60
N LYS A 320 8.43 -4.67 -15.27
CA LYS A 320 7.12 -4.19 -15.71
C LYS A 320 6.59 -3.11 -14.74
N PRO A 321 6.11 -1.95 -15.26
CA PRO A 321 5.55 -0.88 -14.42
C PRO A 321 4.07 -1.08 -14.05
N ASP A 322 3.43 -2.18 -14.44
CA ASP A 322 1.97 -2.38 -14.38
C ASP A 322 1.41 -2.17 -12.98
N SER A 323 2.00 -2.82 -11.96
CA SER A 323 1.57 -2.67 -10.57
C SER A 323 1.80 -1.26 -10.02
N LEU A 324 2.89 -0.56 -10.41
CA LEU A 324 3.09 0.84 -10.06
C LEU A 324 2.04 1.75 -10.74
N ILE A 325 1.75 1.52 -12.01
CA ILE A 325 0.71 2.27 -12.73
C ILE A 325 -0.66 2.05 -12.07
N ALA A 326 -0.99 0.82 -11.70
CA ALA A 326 -2.20 0.51 -10.97
C ALA A 326 -2.25 1.22 -9.59
N ALA A 327 -1.12 1.25 -8.87
CA ALA A 327 -0.99 1.94 -7.59
C ALA A 327 -1.20 3.47 -7.72
N LEU A 328 -0.59 4.10 -8.74
CA LEU A 328 -0.76 5.53 -9.03
C LEU A 328 -2.22 5.87 -9.37
N ARG A 329 -2.87 5.09 -10.23
CA ARG A 329 -4.28 5.27 -10.60
C ARG A 329 -5.21 5.11 -9.41
N LEU A 330 -4.99 4.08 -8.60
CA LEU A 330 -5.79 3.85 -7.41
C LEU A 330 -5.58 4.99 -6.40
N ALA A 331 -4.34 5.45 -6.18
CA ALA A 331 -4.06 6.57 -5.30
C ALA A 331 -4.84 7.83 -5.69
N GLN A 332 -4.84 8.20 -6.97
CA GLN A 332 -5.61 9.33 -7.48
C GLN A 332 -7.12 9.14 -7.24
N ARG A 333 -7.66 7.95 -7.58
CA ARG A 333 -9.08 7.65 -7.39
C ARG A 333 -9.51 7.78 -5.93
N LEU A 334 -8.68 7.34 -5.00
CA LEU A 334 -8.96 7.42 -3.56
C LEU A 334 -8.81 8.85 -3.02
N ALA A 335 -7.87 9.63 -3.54
CA ALA A 335 -7.62 11.00 -3.11
C ALA A 335 -8.70 12.00 -3.61
N GLN A 336 -9.28 11.75 -4.78
CA GLN A 336 -10.34 12.61 -5.36
C GLN A 336 -11.68 12.54 -4.61
N ARG A 337 -11.86 11.56 -3.74
CA ARG A 337 -13.06 11.46 -2.92
C ARG A 337 -12.86 12.28 -1.64
N PRO A 338 -13.73 13.26 -1.34
CA PRO A 338 -13.65 13.98 -0.08
C PRO A 338 -13.78 12.97 1.06
N ALA A 339 -12.86 13.03 2.00
CA ALA A 339 -12.99 12.34 3.27
C ALA A 339 -14.17 12.99 4.02
N ASN A 340 -15.41 12.61 3.67
CA ASN A 340 -16.60 13.04 4.40
C ASN A 340 -16.48 12.47 5.81
N ASN A 341 -16.03 13.33 6.74
CA ASN A 341 -16.06 13.14 8.19
C ASN A 341 -15.61 11.76 8.67
N VAL A 342 -14.33 11.42 8.45
CA VAL A 342 -13.70 10.40 9.28
C VAL A 342 -13.54 10.99 10.67
N THR A 343 -14.55 10.82 11.50
CA THR A 343 -14.37 11.00 12.95
C THR A 343 -13.29 10.02 13.36
N PRO A 344 -12.15 10.48 13.91
CA PRO A 344 -11.13 9.55 14.40
C PRO A 344 -11.84 8.62 15.39
N PHE A 345 -11.64 7.30 15.22
CA PHE A 345 -12.20 6.34 16.17
C PHE A 345 -11.93 6.82 17.59
N PRO A 346 -12.93 6.83 18.49
CA PRO A 346 -12.65 7.01 19.89
C PRO A 346 -11.68 5.91 20.30
N VAL A 347 -10.49 6.31 20.73
CA VAL A 347 -9.58 5.40 21.44
C VAL A 347 -10.35 4.97 22.66
N LEU A 348 -10.83 3.73 22.69
CA LEU A 348 -11.32 3.14 23.92
C LEU A 348 -10.13 3.10 24.87
N ALA A 349 -10.28 3.81 25.98
CA ALA A 349 -9.34 3.90 27.08
C ALA A 349 -9.12 2.52 27.74
#